data_02c41b4fbdfb42de3401a106f4a68347
#
_entry.id   02c41b4fbdfb42de3401a106f4a68347
#
_cell.length_a   1.000
_cell.length_b   1.000
_cell.length_c   1.000
_cell.angle_alpha   90.00
_cell.angle_beta   90.00
_cell.angle_gamma   90.00
#
_symmetry.space_group_name_H-M   'P 1'
#
loop_
_entity.id
_entity.type
_entity.pdbx_description
1 polymer ?
#
loop_
_entity_poly.entity_id
_entity_poly.type
_entity_poly.pdbx_seq_one_letter_code
_entity_poly.pdbx_strand_id
1 'polypeptide(L)'
;MELVVLNTSGKETGKKVTLDESVFGIEPNKHAVYLEVKQYLAAQRQGTHKSKERSEITGSTKKLKKQKGSGSARYGDIKSPVFRGGGRIFGPKPRDYRFKLNKALKRLAKKSVLSQKMRDNSIKIVEGLSISAPKTKDFITILNALALNDKKSLFILPDTNKNVYLSSRNLPKTKVMKFNEISSYDLINAGEIVFLEGAVEKFQENLKK
;
A
#
# COMPACT_ATOMS: atom_id res chain seq x y z
N MET A 1 15.57 -17.04 16.10
CA MET A 1 14.16 -17.13 16.56
C MET A 1 13.50 -18.30 15.84
N GLU A 2 12.60 -19.05 16.49
CA GLU A 2 11.92 -20.19 15.87
C GLU A 2 10.40 -19.99 15.93
N LEU A 3 9.71 -20.36 14.86
CA LEU A 3 8.26 -20.44 14.83
C LEU A 3 7.80 -21.84 14.42
N VAL A 4 6.70 -22.27 15.03
CA VAL A 4 6.07 -23.57 14.70
C VAL A 4 5.29 -23.44 13.39
N VAL A 5 5.38 -24.46 12.55
CA VAL A 5 4.63 -24.55 11.30
C VAL A 5 3.25 -25.14 11.57
N LEU A 6 2.22 -24.47 11.09
CA LEU A 6 0.83 -24.94 11.16
C LEU A 6 0.43 -25.66 9.86
N ASN A 7 -0.48 -26.55 9.94
CA ASN A 7 -1.14 -27.12 8.77
C ASN A 7 -2.34 -26.26 8.34
N THR A 8 -2.98 -26.56 7.24
CA THR A 8 -4.17 -25.88 6.74
C THR A 8 -5.40 -25.98 7.67
N SER A 9 -5.38 -26.92 8.62
CA SER A 9 -6.41 -27.07 9.65
C SER A 9 -6.10 -26.32 10.94
N GLY A 10 -5.03 -25.51 10.97
CA GLY A 10 -4.62 -24.72 12.14
C GLY A 10 -3.91 -25.51 13.26
N LYS A 11 -3.60 -26.79 13.03
CA LYS A 11 -2.88 -27.63 13.99
C LYS A 11 -1.36 -27.53 13.77
N GLU A 12 -0.58 -27.64 14.82
CA GLU A 12 0.88 -27.67 14.76
C GLU A 12 1.38 -28.96 14.10
N THR A 13 2.34 -28.85 13.20
CA THR A 13 2.92 -29.99 12.45
C THR A 13 4.17 -30.56 13.13
N GLY A 14 4.63 -29.97 14.25
CA GLY A 14 5.89 -30.33 14.90
C GLY A 14 7.16 -29.85 14.18
N LYS A 15 7.03 -29.31 12.96
CA LYS A 15 8.12 -28.67 12.24
C LYS A 15 8.35 -27.26 12.78
N LYS A 16 9.61 -26.84 12.81
CA LYS A 16 9.98 -25.45 13.17
C LYS A 16 10.79 -24.84 12.05
N VAL A 17 10.52 -23.56 11.78
CA VAL A 17 11.29 -22.74 10.84
C VAL A 17 12.11 -21.73 11.60
N THR A 18 13.39 -21.64 11.30
CA THR A 18 14.30 -20.68 11.89
C THR A 18 14.18 -19.34 11.19
N LEU A 19 13.97 -18.28 11.97
CA LEU A 19 13.91 -16.91 11.51
C LEU A 19 15.22 -16.19 11.86
N ASP A 20 15.78 -15.49 10.88
CA ASP A 20 17.02 -14.74 11.04
C ASP A 20 16.80 -13.48 11.86
N GLU A 21 17.59 -13.31 12.92
CA GLU A 21 17.54 -12.13 13.80
C GLU A 21 17.90 -10.83 13.07
N SER A 22 18.72 -10.89 12.04
CA SER A 22 19.06 -9.72 11.22
C SER A 22 17.89 -9.17 10.40
N VAL A 23 16.77 -9.93 10.31
CA VAL A 23 15.57 -9.57 9.56
C VAL A 23 14.40 -9.35 10.50
N PHE A 24 14.19 -10.21 11.49
CA PHE A 24 13.02 -10.24 12.37
C PHE A 24 13.31 -9.75 13.80
N GLY A 25 14.58 -9.54 14.16
CA GLY A 25 15.02 -9.18 15.51
C GLY A 25 15.54 -7.75 15.66
N ILE A 26 15.49 -6.93 14.63
CA ILE A 26 16.04 -5.58 14.67
C ILE A 26 15.17 -4.63 15.51
N GLU A 27 15.75 -3.53 15.99
CA GLU A 27 14.99 -2.44 16.58
C GLU A 27 14.22 -1.68 15.49
N PRO A 28 12.87 -1.53 15.63
CA PRO A 28 12.05 -0.90 14.60
C PRO A 28 12.33 0.58 14.40
N ASN A 29 12.72 0.98 13.20
CA ASN A 29 12.91 2.38 12.81
C ASN A 29 11.60 2.97 12.26
N LYS A 30 10.85 3.66 13.11
CA LYS A 30 9.55 4.27 12.77
C LYS A 30 9.66 5.30 11.64
N HIS A 31 10.76 6.06 11.56
CA HIS A 31 10.94 7.07 10.52
C HIS A 31 11.16 6.45 9.14
N ALA A 32 11.95 5.38 9.04
CA ALA A 32 12.14 4.66 7.79
C ALA A 32 10.82 4.10 7.25
N VAL A 33 10.00 3.54 8.15
CA VAL A 33 8.66 3.03 7.84
C VAL A 33 7.74 4.15 7.34
N TYR A 34 7.71 5.29 8.02
CA TYR A 34 6.92 6.46 7.60
C TYR A 34 7.30 6.93 6.19
N LEU A 35 8.59 7.04 5.89
CA LEU A 35 9.06 7.49 4.57
C LEU A 35 8.66 6.53 3.45
N GLU A 36 8.76 5.20 3.67
CA GLU A 36 8.38 4.23 2.66
C GLU A 36 6.86 4.22 2.42
N VAL A 37 6.04 4.27 3.47
CA VAL A 37 4.59 4.37 3.34
C VAL A 37 4.19 5.66 2.62
N LYS A 38 4.81 6.79 2.97
CA LYS A 38 4.60 8.07 2.29
C LYS A 38 4.94 7.99 0.80
N GLN A 39 6.06 7.37 0.46
CA GLN A 39 6.48 7.17 -0.93
C GLN A 39 5.50 6.27 -1.69
N TYR A 40 5.07 5.17 -1.07
CA TYR A 40 4.12 4.23 -1.66
C TYR A 40 2.78 4.91 -1.98
N LEU A 41 2.20 5.64 -1.03
CA LEU A 41 0.95 6.37 -1.22
C LEU A 41 1.08 7.51 -2.24
N ALA A 42 2.19 8.23 -2.23
CA ALA A 42 2.46 9.28 -3.19
C ALA A 42 2.59 8.73 -4.63
N ALA A 43 3.18 7.55 -4.79
CA ALA A 43 3.35 6.90 -6.08
C ALA A 43 2.02 6.43 -6.72
N GLN A 44 0.95 6.27 -5.92
CA GLN A 44 -0.39 5.92 -6.40
C GLN A 44 -1.16 7.13 -6.97
N ARG A 45 -0.72 8.36 -6.68
CA ARG A 45 -1.40 9.58 -7.12
C ARG A 45 -1.05 9.89 -8.57
N GLN A 46 -2.04 10.12 -9.42
CA GLN A 46 -1.84 10.55 -10.81
C GLN A 46 -1.56 12.05 -10.94
N GLY A 47 -2.13 12.87 -10.05
CA GLY A 47 -1.91 14.30 -10.01
C GLY A 47 -2.44 15.09 -11.21
N THR A 48 -3.48 14.62 -11.89
CA THR A 48 -4.03 15.20 -13.12
C THR A 48 -5.01 16.34 -12.90
N HIS A 49 -5.31 16.70 -11.64
CA HIS A 49 -6.23 17.77 -11.30
C HIS A 49 -5.70 19.15 -11.70
N LYS A 50 -6.57 19.95 -12.30
CA LYS A 50 -6.25 21.29 -12.79
C LYS A 50 -7.42 22.24 -12.59
N SER A 51 -7.15 23.46 -12.16
CA SER A 51 -8.12 24.56 -12.20
C SER A 51 -7.92 25.41 -13.45
N LYS A 52 -8.99 25.93 -14.03
CA LYS A 52 -8.90 26.82 -15.19
C LYS A 52 -8.39 28.19 -14.78
N GLU A 53 -7.33 28.65 -15.43
CA GLU A 53 -6.81 30.01 -15.33
C GLU A 53 -7.65 30.98 -16.16
N ARG A 54 -7.45 32.30 -15.99
CA ARG A 54 -8.25 33.32 -16.70
C ARG A 54 -8.19 33.21 -18.22
N SER A 55 -7.07 32.74 -18.78
CA SER A 55 -6.90 32.49 -20.21
C SER A 55 -7.71 31.31 -20.75
N GLU A 56 -8.00 30.33 -19.88
CA GLU A 56 -8.65 29.07 -20.23
C GLU A 56 -10.18 29.09 -20.07
N ILE A 57 -10.71 30.12 -19.38
CA ILE A 57 -12.16 30.31 -19.20
C ILE A 57 -12.74 30.89 -20.46
N THR A 58 -13.89 30.36 -20.87
CA THR A 58 -14.70 30.92 -21.94
C THR A 58 -15.35 32.25 -21.51
N GLY A 59 -15.24 33.28 -22.32
CA GLY A 59 -15.81 34.58 -22.04
C GLY A 59 -15.13 35.69 -22.86
N SER A 60 -15.72 36.87 -22.88
CA SER A 60 -15.19 38.02 -23.60
C SER A 60 -13.90 38.55 -22.96
N THR A 61 -12.95 38.94 -23.77
CA THR A 61 -11.73 39.65 -23.35
C THR A 61 -11.89 41.16 -23.41
N LYS A 62 -13.07 41.64 -23.82
CA LYS A 62 -13.39 43.09 -23.90
C LYS A 62 -13.35 43.72 -22.51
N LYS A 63 -12.74 44.91 -22.42
CA LYS A 63 -12.76 45.72 -21.21
C LYS A 63 -14.18 46.04 -20.79
N LEU A 64 -14.55 45.73 -19.51
CA LEU A 64 -15.94 45.89 -19.02
C LEU A 64 -16.42 47.34 -18.93
N LYS A 65 -15.52 48.30 -18.57
CA LYS A 65 -15.82 49.70 -18.42
C LYS A 65 -14.78 50.59 -19.05
N LYS A 66 -15.15 51.82 -19.40
CA LYS A 66 -14.20 52.86 -19.86
C LYS A 66 -13.16 53.13 -18.74
N GLN A 67 -11.96 53.55 -19.15
CA GLN A 67 -10.87 53.81 -18.21
C GLN A 67 -11.13 54.93 -17.21
N LYS A 68 -11.91 55.93 -17.61
CA LYS A 68 -12.27 57.11 -16.80
C LYS A 68 -13.78 57.41 -16.97
N GLY A 69 -14.34 58.23 -16.06
CA GLY A 69 -15.72 58.69 -16.15
C GLY A 69 -16.80 57.75 -15.61
N SER A 70 -16.43 56.58 -15.01
CA SER A 70 -17.39 55.61 -14.47
C SER A 70 -17.59 55.68 -12.96
N GLY A 71 -16.84 56.53 -12.24
CA GLY A 71 -16.93 56.68 -10.76
C GLY A 71 -16.61 55.43 -9.94
N SER A 72 -16.25 54.31 -10.59
CA SER A 72 -15.97 53.02 -9.94
C SER A 72 -14.56 52.53 -10.21
N ALA A 73 -14.17 51.45 -9.53
CA ALA A 73 -12.85 50.80 -9.75
C ALA A 73 -12.65 50.43 -11.22
N ARG A 74 -11.41 50.48 -11.66
CA ARG A 74 -11.00 50.08 -13.02
C ARG A 74 -11.02 48.55 -13.16
N TYR A 75 -11.69 48.08 -14.20
CA TYR A 75 -11.83 46.66 -14.51
C TYR A 75 -11.16 46.32 -15.84
N GLY A 76 -10.61 45.14 -15.93
CA GLY A 76 -10.21 44.50 -17.18
C GLY A 76 -11.36 43.71 -17.83
N ASP A 77 -11.11 42.50 -18.21
CA ASP A 77 -12.09 41.58 -18.76
C ASP A 77 -12.89 40.85 -17.67
N ILE A 78 -14.01 40.23 -18.06
CA ILE A 78 -14.90 39.48 -17.18
C ILE A 78 -14.24 38.18 -16.63
N LYS A 79 -13.17 37.70 -17.25
CA LYS A 79 -12.43 36.50 -16.85
C LYS A 79 -11.50 36.72 -15.64
N SER A 80 -11.37 37.98 -15.19
CA SER A 80 -10.50 38.30 -14.04
C SER A 80 -10.93 37.52 -12.79
N PRO A 81 -9.98 37.03 -11.99
CA PRO A 81 -10.25 36.25 -10.78
C PRO A 81 -11.02 37.07 -9.70
N VAL A 82 -11.08 38.38 -9.83
CA VAL A 82 -11.85 39.25 -8.95
C VAL A 82 -13.38 39.09 -9.13
N PHE A 83 -13.80 38.64 -10.30
CA PHE A 83 -15.21 38.44 -10.60
C PHE A 83 -15.69 37.03 -10.23
N ARG A 84 -16.94 36.92 -9.89
CA ARG A 84 -17.63 35.65 -9.70
C ARG A 84 -17.64 34.89 -11.03
N GLY A 85 -17.11 33.64 -11.03
CA GLY A 85 -16.95 32.88 -12.26
C GLY A 85 -15.67 33.19 -13.05
N GLY A 86 -14.78 34.06 -12.56
CA GLY A 86 -13.47 34.33 -13.12
C GLY A 86 -12.47 33.18 -12.91
N GLY A 87 -11.29 33.29 -13.53
CA GLY A 87 -10.24 32.29 -13.46
C GLY A 87 -9.62 32.14 -12.07
N ARG A 88 -9.12 30.95 -11.78
CA ARG A 88 -8.40 30.67 -10.54
C ARG A 88 -6.93 31.08 -10.67
N ILE A 89 -6.36 31.82 -9.68
CA ILE A 89 -4.96 32.25 -9.76
C ILE A 89 -4.03 31.14 -9.25
N PHE A 90 -4.14 30.74 -7.98
CA PHE A 90 -3.28 29.74 -7.34
C PHE A 90 -4.00 28.39 -7.21
N GLY A 91 -4.68 27.99 -8.26
CA GLY A 91 -5.34 26.68 -8.31
C GLY A 91 -4.35 25.54 -8.53
N PRO A 92 -4.78 24.30 -8.29
CA PRO A 92 -3.94 23.15 -8.53
C PRO A 92 -3.57 23.04 -10.01
N LYS A 93 -2.30 22.66 -10.25
CA LYS A 93 -1.76 22.32 -11.59
C LYS A 93 -1.34 20.86 -11.60
N PRO A 94 -1.45 20.17 -12.75
CA PRO A 94 -0.97 18.81 -12.87
C PRO A 94 0.48 18.71 -12.45
N ARG A 95 0.79 17.77 -11.55
CA ARG A 95 2.16 17.54 -11.09
C ARG A 95 2.38 16.09 -10.72
N ASP A 96 3.62 15.64 -10.79
CA ASP A 96 4.04 14.35 -10.27
C ASP A 96 4.30 14.47 -8.76
N TYR A 97 3.73 13.52 -8.01
CA TYR A 97 3.91 13.40 -6.55
C TYR A 97 4.99 12.38 -6.16
N ARG A 98 5.51 11.65 -7.14
CA ARG A 98 6.48 10.58 -6.90
C ARG A 98 7.81 11.14 -6.44
N PHE A 99 8.42 10.46 -5.48
CA PHE A 99 9.79 10.71 -5.07
C PHE A 99 10.52 9.38 -4.85
N LYS A 100 11.84 9.40 -5.01
CA LYS A 100 12.68 8.21 -4.93
C LYS A 100 13.20 8.03 -3.52
N LEU A 101 13.23 6.79 -3.04
CA LEU A 101 13.91 6.38 -1.80
C LEU A 101 15.02 5.37 -2.10
N ASN A 102 16.09 5.41 -1.31
CA ASN A 102 17.20 4.47 -1.41
C ASN A 102 16.73 3.03 -1.11
N LYS A 103 17.29 2.05 -1.80
CA LYS A 103 16.99 0.63 -1.61
C LYS A 103 17.27 0.16 -0.18
N ALA A 104 18.38 0.61 0.42
CA ALA A 104 18.74 0.29 1.80
C ALA A 104 17.67 0.75 2.79
N LEU A 105 17.13 1.97 2.64
CA LEU A 105 16.07 2.48 3.50
C LEU A 105 14.77 1.69 3.36
N LYS A 106 14.40 1.28 2.14
CA LYS A 106 13.24 0.41 1.91
C LYS A 106 13.39 -0.96 2.57
N ARG A 107 14.58 -1.55 2.52
CA ARG A 107 14.87 -2.82 3.21
C ARG A 107 14.80 -2.65 4.74
N LEU A 108 15.40 -1.58 5.26
CA LEU A 108 15.32 -1.26 6.69
C LEU A 108 13.88 -1.09 7.15
N ALA A 109 13.03 -0.41 6.38
CA ALA A 109 11.63 -0.25 6.69
C ALA A 109 10.89 -1.60 6.74
N LYS A 110 11.09 -2.48 5.74
CA LYS A 110 10.49 -3.82 5.74
C LYS A 110 10.94 -4.64 6.95
N LYS A 111 12.24 -4.68 7.24
CA LYS A 111 12.78 -5.36 8.42
C LYS A 111 12.18 -4.82 9.71
N SER A 112 12.05 -3.48 9.82
CA SER A 112 11.45 -2.83 10.99
C SER A 112 10.00 -3.26 11.23
N VAL A 113 9.18 -3.33 10.15
CA VAL A 113 7.80 -3.78 10.25
C VAL A 113 7.71 -5.26 10.65
N LEU A 114 8.55 -6.11 10.04
CA LEU A 114 8.59 -7.55 10.38
C LEU A 114 8.98 -7.79 11.83
N SER A 115 9.99 -7.07 12.32
CA SER A 115 10.41 -7.15 13.72
C SER A 115 9.30 -6.69 14.68
N GLN A 116 8.55 -5.66 14.31
CA GLN A 116 7.37 -5.24 15.07
C GLN A 116 6.29 -6.32 15.08
N LYS A 117 5.94 -6.87 13.91
CA LYS A 117 4.95 -7.93 13.77
C LYS A 117 5.35 -9.22 14.51
N MET A 118 6.64 -9.51 14.59
CA MET A 118 7.15 -10.65 15.37
C MET A 118 6.99 -10.42 16.88
N ARG A 119 7.28 -9.22 17.37
CA ARG A 119 7.04 -8.85 18.78
C ARG A 119 5.55 -8.94 19.16
N ASP A 120 4.67 -8.58 18.23
CA ASP A 120 3.22 -8.61 18.40
C ASP A 120 2.62 -10.01 18.21
N ASN A 121 3.45 -11.06 17.97
CA ASN A 121 3.03 -12.43 17.67
C ASN A 121 2.01 -12.52 16.52
N SER A 122 2.12 -11.63 15.54
CA SER A 122 1.21 -11.50 14.40
C SER A 122 1.72 -12.20 13.13
N ILE A 123 2.69 -13.11 13.26
CA ILE A 123 3.26 -13.89 12.16
C ILE A 123 2.94 -15.36 12.39
N LYS A 124 2.36 -16.00 11.37
CA LYS A 124 2.10 -17.43 11.33
C LYS A 124 2.80 -18.06 10.13
N ILE A 125 3.24 -19.30 10.26
CA ILE A 125 3.83 -20.08 9.17
C ILE A 125 2.91 -21.27 8.89
N VAL A 126 2.56 -21.48 7.63
CA VAL A 126 1.69 -22.58 7.18
C VAL A 126 2.46 -23.45 6.19
N GLU A 127 2.36 -24.77 6.32
CA GLU A 127 3.11 -25.74 5.53
C GLU A 127 2.85 -25.57 4.02
N GLY A 128 1.72 -25.87 3.55
CA GLY A 128 1.38 -25.78 2.12
C GLY A 128 -0.05 -25.34 1.92
N LEU A 129 -0.28 -24.55 0.89
CA LEU A 129 -1.63 -24.12 0.51
C LEU A 129 -1.91 -24.60 -0.91
N SER A 130 -2.56 -25.75 -1.04
CA SER A 130 -2.98 -26.31 -2.32
C SER A 130 -4.50 -26.30 -2.40
N ILE A 131 -5.05 -25.61 -3.40
CA ILE A 131 -6.49 -25.59 -3.72
C ILE A 131 -6.61 -26.14 -5.14
N SER A 132 -7.32 -27.26 -5.29
CA SER A 132 -7.49 -27.95 -6.57
C SER A 132 -8.31 -27.15 -7.58
N ALA A 133 -9.36 -26.48 -7.11
CA ALA A 133 -10.22 -25.62 -7.92
C ALA A 133 -10.40 -24.24 -7.26
N PRO A 134 -10.54 -23.15 -8.02
CA PRO A 134 -10.69 -21.80 -7.46
C PRO A 134 -12.07 -21.63 -6.82
N LYS A 135 -12.17 -21.93 -5.52
CA LYS A 135 -13.38 -21.79 -4.71
C LYS A 135 -13.14 -20.94 -3.49
N THR A 136 -13.95 -19.90 -3.31
CA THR A 136 -13.88 -18.99 -2.14
C THR A 136 -14.28 -19.69 -0.84
N LYS A 137 -15.22 -20.65 -0.90
CA LYS A 137 -15.66 -21.42 0.28
C LYS A 137 -14.51 -22.21 0.91
N ASP A 138 -13.69 -22.86 0.09
CA ASP A 138 -12.54 -23.66 0.58
C ASP A 138 -11.50 -22.73 1.24
N PHE A 139 -11.31 -21.53 0.70
CA PHE A 139 -10.40 -20.55 1.30
C PHE A 139 -10.95 -20.00 2.63
N ILE A 140 -12.27 -19.78 2.76
CA ILE A 140 -12.91 -19.36 4.02
C ILE A 140 -12.77 -20.44 5.09
N THR A 141 -12.87 -21.72 4.77
CA THR A 141 -12.64 -22.79 5.76
C THR A 141 -11.23 -22.77 6.30
N ILE A 142 -10.21 -22.47 5.46
CA ILE A 142 -8.83 -22.31 5.88
C ILE A 142 -8.65 -21.07 6.78
N LEU A 143 -9.29 -19.94 6.43
CA LEU A 143 -9.26 -18.73 7.27
C LEU A 143 -9.88 -18.99 8.65
N ASN A 144 -10.99 -19.73 8.71
CA ASN A 144 -11.63 -20.12 9.96
C ASN A 144 -10.72 -21.01 10.81
N ALA A 145 -10.09 -22.01 10.20
CA ALA A 145 -9.17 -22.92 10.88
C ALA A 145 -7.95 -22.19 11.48
N LEU A 146 -7.45 -21.15 10.78
CA LEU A 146 -6.34 -20.32 11.24
C LEU A 146 -6.76 -19.17 12.19
N ALA A 147 -8.06 -19.02 12.50
CA ALA A 147 -8.64 -17.92 13.30
C ALA A 147 -8.33 -16.53 12.73
N LEU A 148 -8.54 -16.36 11.41
CA LEU A 148 -8.21 -15.13 10.68
C LEU A 148 -9.42 -14.37 10.11
N ASN A 149 -10.65 -14.85 10.31
CA ASN A 149 -11.87 -14.31 9.67
C ASN A 149 -12.08 -12.81 9.89
N ASP A 150 -11.84 -12.33 11.10
CA ASP A 150 -12.11 -10.94 11.46
C ASP A 150 -10.91 -10.02 11.26
N LYS A 151 -9.74 -10.58 11.05
CA LYS A 151 -8.49 -9.85 10.91
C LYS A 151 -8.11 -9.66 9.44
N LYS A 152 -7.49 -8.51 9.14
CA LYS A 152 -6.85 -8.35 7.84
C LYS A 152 -5.65 -9.27 7.76
N SER A 153 -5.68 -10.23 6.84
CA SER A 153 -4.62 -11.23 6.66
C SER A 153 -3.88 -11.06 5.34
N LEU A 154 -2.54 -11.17 5.39
CA LEU A 154 -1.65 -11.15 4.24
C LEU A 154 -0.98 -12.52 4.09
N PHE A 155 -1.31 -13.24 3.02
CA PHE A 155 -0.68 -14.50 2.68
C PHE A 155 0.49 -14.28 1.73
N ILE A 156 1.65 -14.82 2.08
CA ILE A 156 2.89 -14.68 1.34
C ILE A 156 3.27 -16.03 0.74
N LEU A 157 3.22 -16.09 -0.58
CA LEU A 157 3.52 -17.28 -1.35
C LEU A 157 4.97 -17.28 -1.85
N PRO A 158 5.62 -18.46 -1.96
CA PRO A 158 6.93 -18.60 -2.60
C PRO A 158 6.84 -18.40 -4.11
N ASP A 159 5.74 -18.85 -4.72
CA ASP A 159 5.47 -18.77 -6.16
C ASP A 159 3.99 -18.46 -6.43
N THR A 160 3.66 -18.05 -7.66
CA THR A 160 2.27 -17.72 -8.01
C THR A 160 1.41 -18.96 -8.06
N ASN A 161 0.39 -19.02 -7.21
CA ASN A 161 -0.66 -20.02 -7.31
C ASN A 161 -1.96 -19.36 -7.75
N LYS A 162 -2.34 -19.59 -9.02
CA LYS A 162 -3.53 -18.98 -9.64
C LYS A 162 -4.83 -19.36 -8.89
N ASN A 163 -4.95 -20.60 -8.45
CA ASN A 163 -6.16 -21.07 -7.76
C ASN A 163 -6.32 -20.39 -6.39
N VAL A 164 -5.23 -20.28 -5.63
CA VAL A 164 -5.22 -19.59 -4.32
C VAL A 164 -5.57 -18.10 -4.50
N TYR A 165 -4.95 -17.44 -5.49
CA TYR A 165 -5.23 -16.03 -5.78
C TYR A 165 -6.69 -15.80 -6.16
N LEU A 166 -7.25 -16.60 -7.07
CA LEU A 166 -8.67 -16.49 -7.50
C LEU A 166 -9.64 -16.77 -6.36
N SER A 167 -9.31 -17.72 -5.46
CA SER A 167 -10.14 -18.07 -4.29
C SER A 167 -10.15 -16.95 -3.23
N SER A 168 -9.08 -16.20 -3.10
CA SER A 168 -8.91 -15.18 -2.05
C SER A 168 -9.35 -13.77 -2.47
N ARG A 169 -9.24 -13.41 -3.76
CA ARG A 169 -9.36 -12.00 -4.21
C ARG A 169 -10.73 -11.34 -3.93
N ASN A 170 -11.79 -12.12 -3.80
CA ASN A 170 -13.14 -11.60 -3.47
C ASN A 170 -13.31 -11.29 -1.97
N LEU A 171 -12.36 -11.69 -1.12
CA LEU A 171 -12.45 -11.50 0.32
C LEU A 171 -11.78 -10.15 0.69
N PRO A 172 -12.55 -9.17 1.24
CA PRO A 172 -12.06 -7.81 1.42
C PRO A 172 -10.95 -7.68 2.48
N LYS A 173 -10.90 -8.61 3.45
CA LYS A 173 -9.90 -8.61 4.52
C LYS A 173 -8.67 -9.46 4.21
N THR A 174 -8.61 -10.11 3.04
CA THR A 174 -7.54 -11.05 2.71
C THR A 174 -6.79 -10.57 1.47
N LYS A 175 -5.47 -10.59 1.53
CA LYS A 175 -4.59 -10.31 0.40
C LYS A 175 -3.57 -11.42 0.25
N VAL A 176 -3.38 -11.90 -0.98
CA VAL A 176 -2.39 -12.93 -1.32
C VAL A 176 -1.37 -12.33 -2.27
N MET A 177 -0.09 -12.44 -1.94
CA MET A 177 1.01 -11.85 -2.70
C MET A 177 2.22 -12.80 -2.75
N LYS A 178 3.05 -12.64 -3.78
CA LYS A 178 4.39 -13.22 -3.80
C LYS A 178 5.35 -12.48 -2.87
N PHE A 179 6.36 -13.19 -2.38
CA PHE A 179 7.39 -12.62 -1.52
C PHE A 179 8.13 -11.41 -2.12
N ASN A 180 8.26 -11.33 -3.46
CA ASN A 180 8.91 -10.21 -4.15
C ASN A 180 8.06 -8.95 -4.26
N GLU A 181 6.74 -9.08 -4.24
CA GLU A 181 5.79 -7.98 -4.50
C GLU A 181 5.41 -7.21 -3.24
N ILE A 182 5.80 -7.70 -2.07
CA ILE A 182 5.39 -7.17 -0.78
C ILE A 182 5.98 -5.78 -0.56
N SER A 183 5.09 -4.82 -0.25
CA SER A 183 5.47 -3.49 0.23
C SER A 183 5.40 -3.41 1.75
N SER A 184 6.11 -2.45 2.36
CA SER A 184 5.95 -2.18 3.80
C SER A 184 4.53 -1.72 4.15
N TYR A 185 3.83 -1.08 3.21
CA TYR A 185 2.43 -0.72 3.38
C TYR A 185 1.54 -1.95 3.58
N ASP A 186 1.74 -3.00 2.76
CA ASP A 186 0.96 -4.24 2.87
C ASP A 186 1.21 -4.94 4.20
N LEU A 187 2.48 -5.00 4.64
CA LEU A 187 2.86 -5.58 5.93
C LEU A 187 2.22 -4.86 7.13
N ILE A 188 2.17 -3.52 7.09
CA ILE A 188 1.56 -2.72 8.17
C ILE A 188 0.04 -2.85 8.16
N ASN A 189 -0.57 -2.79 6.97
CA ASN A 189 -2.03 -2.86 6.83
C ASN A 189 -2.61 -4.22 7.21
N ALA A 190 -1.81 -5.28 7.11
CA ALA A 190 -2.19 -6.61 7.58
C ALA A 190 -2.20 -6.66 9.11
N GLY A 191 -3.26 -7.16 9.70
CA GLY A 191 -3.31 -7.52 11.12
C GLY A 191 -2.45 -8.74 11.40
N GLU A 192 -2.57 -9.77 10.58
CA GLU A 192 -1.80 -11.02 10.66
C GLU A 192 -1.09 -11.30 9.33
N ILE A 193 0.13 -11.79 9.41
CA ILE A 193 0.94 -12.19 8.25
C ILE A 193 1.08 -13.71 8.27
N VAL A 194 0.72 -14.34 7.17
CA VAL A 194 0.82 -15.81 6.99
C VAL A 194 1.85 -16.10 5.92
N PHE A 195 2.97 -16.65 6.32
CA PHE A 195 3.98 -17.16 5.39
C PHE A 195 3.70 -18.62 5.05
N LEU A 196 3.85 -18.98 3.78
CA LEU A 196 4.04 -20.37 3.44
C LEU A 196 5.50 -20.77 3.70
N GLU A 197 5.72 -22.00 4.15
CA GLU A 197 7.03 -22.52 4.57
C GLU A 197 8.17 -22.16 3.59
N GLY A 198 8.03 -22.47 2.30
CA GLY A 198 9.03 -22.13 1.28
C GLY A 198 9.16 -20.64 0.94
N ALA A 199 8.26 -19.77 1.42
CA ALA A 199 8.35 -18.32 1.19
C ALA A 199 9.28 -17.63 2.19
N VAL A 200 9.42 -18.18 3.39
CA VAL A 200 10.23 -17.58 4.47
C VAL A 200 11.68 -17.46 4.05
N GLU A 201 12.29 -18.55 3.59
CA GLU A 201 13.69 -18.59 3.17
C GLU A 201 13.97 -17.62 2.02
N LYS A 202 13.17 -17.70 0.95
CA LYS A 202 13.28 -16.80 -0.21
C LYS A 202 13.14 -15.33 0.17
N PHE A 203 12.26 -15.03 1.13
CA PHE A 203 12.02 -13.67 1.60
C PHE A 203 13.19 -13.13 2.44
N GLN A 204 13.75 -13.95 3.33
CA GLN A 204 14.93 -13.63 4.13
C GLN A 204 16.15 -13.34 3.24
N GLU A 205 16.42 -14.18 2.26
CA GLU A 205 17.50 -13.97 1.29
C GLU A 205 17.37 -12.66 0.52
N ASN A 206 16.14 -12.30 0.12
CA ASN A 206 15.88 -11.04 -0.60
C ASN A 206 16.15 -9.80 0.28
N LEU A 207 15.94 -9.90 1.58
CA LEU A 207 16.17 -8.79 2.51
C LEU A 207 17.63 -8.72 3.02
N LYS A 208 18.41 -9.79 2.90
CA LYS A 208 19.85 -9.80 3.23
C LYS A 208 20.70 -9.10 2.16
N LYS A 209 20.31 -9.18 0.90
CA LYS A 209 20.96 -8.49 -0.24
C LYS A 209 20.84 -6.97 -0.10
#